data_090a91e08a95a969ddc51ea5e8d9c453
#
_entry.id   090a91e08a95a969ddc51ea5e8d9c453
#
_cell.length_a   1.000
_cell.length_b   1.000
_cell.length_c   1.000
_cell.angle_alpha   90.00
_cell.angle_beta   90.00
_cell.angle_gamma   90.00
#
_symmetry.space_group_name_H-M   'P 1'
#
loop_
_entity.id
_entity.type
_entity.pdbx_description
1 polymer ?
#
loop_
_entity_poly.entity_id
_entity_poly.type
_entity_poly.pdbx_seq_one_letter_code
_entity_poly.pdbx_strand_id
1 'polypeptide(L)'
;NVDSANPTDNDFTPFLNIMNEWYAKDTSNKIRAVFKSRMQDGKRCSGSIPYGYKRIPGDKQTLYVDEEAAAVVRKIFEMAANGSSMAKIAQTLSDEKILIPSAYEEQHGSKAAQCHSYHDPYRWNTTTITYILDRQEYLGHTVLRKSIRENFKLKKRRAATPEE
;
A
#
# COMPACT_ATOMS: atom_id res chain seq x y z
N ASN A 1 -27.61 -1.54 20.12
CA ASN A 1 -28.79 -2.44 20.04
C ASN A 1 -30.02 -1.56 20.22
N VAL A 2 -30.73 -1.33 19.12
CA VAL A 2 -32.03 -0.65 19.13
C VAL A 2 -33.06 -1.73 19.44
N ASP A 3 -33.70 -1.65 20.61
CA ASP A 3 -34.75 -2.57 21.01
C ASP A 3 -36.02 -2.25 20.20
N SER A 4 -36.40 -3.16 19.32
CA SER A 4 -37.57 -3.03 18.43
C SER A 4 -38.91 -2.95 19.19
N ALA A 5 -38.90 -3.09 20.50
CA ALA A 5 -40.09 -3.10 21.37
C ALA A 5 -40.47 -1.73 21.95
N ASN A 6 -39.65 -0.69 21.76
CA ASN A 6 -39.91 0.64 22.32
C ASN A 6 -40.33 1.60 21.20
N PRO A 7 -41.60 2.05 21.15
CA PRO A 7 -42.09 2.91 20.06
C PRO A 7 -41.40 4.28 19.99
N THR A 8 -40.80 4.77 21.07
CA THR A 8 -40.06 6.02 21.11
C THR A 8 -38.67 5.95 20.46
N ASP A 9 -38.03 4.76 20.42
CA ASP A 9 -36.73 4.57 19.76
C ASP A 9 -36.83 4.57 18.23
N ASN A 10 -38.01 4.22 17.71
CA ASN A 10 -38.23 4.17 16.26
C ASN A 10 -38.39 5.56 15.62
N ASP A 11 -38.88 6.58 16.36
CA ASP A 11 -39.07 7.94 15.86
C ASP A 11 -37.76 8.69 15.60
N PHE A 12 -36.70 8.36 16.35
CA PHE A 12 -35.36 8.98 16.19
C PHE A 12 -34.43 8.24 15.23
N THR A 13 -34.75 7.02 14.85
CA THR A 13 -33.90 6.19 13.98
C THR A 13 -33.57 6.85 12.62
N PRO A 14 -34.53 7.49 11.90
CA PRO A 14 -34.23 8.21 10.67
C PRO A 14 -33.27 9.39 10.88
N PHE A 15 -33.42 10.12 11.97
CA PHE A 15 -32.55 11.24 12.32
C PHE A 15 -31.11 10.74 12.63
N LEU A 16 -30.98 9.70 13.42
CA LEU A 16 -29.68 9.08 13.72
C LEU A 16 -29.00 8.57 12.44
N ASN A 17 -29.73 8.00 11.51
CA ASN A 17 -29.20 7.55 10.22
C ASN A 17 -28.68 8.73 9.38
N ILE A 18 -29.42 9.83 9.31
CA ILE A 18 -29.00 11.06 8.63
C ILE A 18 -27.74 11.64 9.28
N MET A 19 -27.69 11.70 10.59
CA MET A 19 -26.52 12.18 11.35
C MET A 19 -25.30 11.31 11.10
N ASN A 20 -25.43 9.98 11.12
CA ASN A 20 -24.36 9.05 10.85
C ASN A 20 -23.85 9.20 9.40
N GLU A 21 -24.75 9.35 8.43
CA GLU A 21 -24.36 9.58 7.04
C GLU A 21 -23.63 10.92 6.87
N TRP A 22 -24.13 11.98 7.49
CA TRP A 22 -23.49 13.29 7.46
C TRP A 22 -22.10 13.24 8.09
N TYR A 23 -21.96 12.61 9.25
CA TYR A 23 -20.68 12.44 9.94
C TYR A 23 -19.67 11.65 9.09
N ALA A 24 -20.11 10.57 8.46
CA ALA A 24 -19.26 9.79 7.56
C ALA A 24 -18.80 10.61 6.34
N LYS A 25 -19.69 11.42 5.76
CA LYS A 25 -19.36 12.32 4.65
C LYS A 25 -18.38 13.42 5.06
N ASP A 26 -18.62 14.07 6.20
CA ASP A 26 -17.75 15.14 6.73
C ASP A 26 -16.35 14.59 7.04
N THR A 27 -16.27 13.46 7.72
CA THR A 27 -15.00 12.77 8.00
C THR A 27 -14.25 12.42 6.73
N SER A 28 -14.96 11.89 5.71
CA SER A 28 -14.37 11.58 4.41
C SER A 28 -13.79 12.83 3.73
N ASN A 29 -14.51 13.95 3.78
CA ASN A 29 -14.05 15.21 3.21
C ASN A 29 -12.82 15.77 3.93
N LYS A 30 -12.79 15.71 5.26
CA LYS A 30 -11.65 16.12 6.07
C LYS A 30 -10.40 15.29 5.76
N ILE A 31 -10.54 13.97 5.67
CA ILE A 31 -9.44 13.07 5.30
C ILE A 31 -8.92 13.42 3.90
N ARG A 32 -9.80 13.63 2.92
CA ARG A 32 -9.39 14.00 1.55
C ARG A 32 -8.67 15.34 1.51
N ALA A 33 -9.12 16.34 2.28
CA ALA A 33 -8.47 17.65 2.36
C ALA A 33 -7.05 17.53 2.92
N VAL A 34 -6.85 16.75 3.99
CA VAL A 34 -5.51 16.48 4.56
C VAL A 34 -4.60 15.77 3.56
N PHE A 35 -5.11 14.75 2.85
CA PHE A 35 -4.33 14.07 1.82
C PHE A 35 -3.97 15.01 0.67
N LYS A 36 -4.91 15.84 0.22
CA LYS A 36 -4.67 16.82 -0.85
C LYS A 36 -3.57 17.81 -0.45
N SER A 37 -3.64 18.37 0.76
CA SER A 37 -2.61 19.27 1.29
C SER A 37 -1.24 18.60 1.33
N ARG A 38 -1.14 17.37 1.86
CA ARG A 38 0.12 16.62 1.91
C ARG A 38 0.70 16.35 0.52
N MET A 39 -0.15 16.05 -0.46
CA MET A 39 0.27 15.83 -1.86
C MET A 39 0.82 17.12 -2.47
N GLN A 40 0.16 18.25 -2.23
CA GLN A 40 0.64 19.58 -2.68
C GLN A 40 2.00 19.94 -2.06
N ASP A 41 2.23 19.52 -0.82
CA ASP A 41 3.51 19.68 -0.14
C ASP A 41 4.59 18.65 -0.59
N GLY A 42 4.28 17.78 -1.55
CA GLY A 42 5.20 16.70 -2.00
C GLY A 42 5.43 15.60 -0.97
N LYS A 43 4.63 15.55 0.11
CA LYS A 43 4.80 14.59 1.20
C LYS A 43 4.24 13.21 0.81
N ARG A 44 4.94 12.16 1.21
CA ARG A 44 4.45 10.78 1.06
C ARG A 44 3.13 10.59 1.79
N CYS A 45 2.16 10.05 1.06
CA CYS A 45 0.84 9.70 1.58
C CYS A 45 0.63 8.19 1.74
N SER A 46 1.57 7.37 1.26
CA SER A 46 1.52 5.91 1.37
C SER A 46 2.15 5.43 2.68
N GLY A 47 1.48 4.52 3.36
CA GLY A 47 2.04 3.79 4.50
C GLY A 47 3.03 2.70 4.08
N SER A 48 2.89 2.16 2.88
CA SER A 48 3.74 1.11 2.32
C SER A 48 5.05 1.68 1.82
N ILE A 49 6.15 0.97 2.09
CA ILE A 49 7.50 1.29 1.62
C ILE A 49 7.84 0.28 0.51
N PRO A 50 8.49 0.70 -0.60
CA PRO A 50 9.01 -0.23 -1.58
C PRO A 50 10.08 -1.15 -0.96
N TYR A 51 10.11 -2.41 -1.35
CA TYR A 51 11.16 -3.34 -0.96
C TYR A 51 12.54 -2.77 -1.37
N GLY A 52 13.55 -2.89 -0.52
CA GLY A 52 14.84 -2.23 -0.74
C GLY A 52 15.00 -0.86 -0.09
N TYR A 53 13.93 -0.34 0.55
CA TYR A 53 13.98 0.91 1.31
C TYR A 53 13.48 0.70 2.74
N LYS A 54 14.00 1.50 3.64
CA LYS A 54 13.55 1.59 5.05
C LYS A 54 13.28 3.04 5.43
N ARG A 55 12.48 3.25 6.49
CA ARG A 55 12.25 4.59 7.06
C ARG A 55 13.32 4.93 8.07
N ILE A 56 13.69 6.20 8.12
CA ILE A 56 14.48 6.72 9.21
C ILE A 56 13.62 6.69 10.49
N PRO A 57 14.13 6.15 11.61
CA PRO A 57 13.42 6.19 12.88
C PRO A 57 13.05 7.63 13.27
N GLY A 58 11.78 7.88 13.57
CA GLY A 58 11.28 9.22 13.89
C GLY A 58 10.82 10.06 12.69
N ASP A 59 11.27 9.78 11.47
CA ASP A 59 10.83 10.45 10.26
C ASP A 59 9.99 9.52 9.36
N LYS A 60 8.72 9.88 9.15
CA LYS A 60 7.80 9.11 8.29
C LYS A 60 7.94 9.46 6.80
N GLN A 61 8.67 10.50 6.46
CA GLN A 61 8.75 11.02 5.09
C GLN A 61 10.00 10.53 4.37
N THR A 62 11.13 10.51 5.06
CA THR A 62 12.41 10.15 4.46
C THR A 62 12.65 8.65 4.45
N LEU A 63 13.05 8.15 3.29
CA LEU A 63 13.47 6.76 3.11
C LEU A 63 14.97 6.72 2.90
N TYR A 64 15.60 5.66 3.38
CA TYR A 64 16.98 5.31 3.06
C TYR A 64 17.05 3.93 2.41
N VAL A 65 18.12 3.67 1.70
CA VAL A 65 18.35 2.39 1.03
C VAL A 65 18.73 1.33 2.07
N ASP A 66 18.04 0.21 2.03
CA ASP A 66 18.42 -1.00 2.77
C ASP A 66 19.28 -1.84 1.83
N GLU A 67 20.60 -1.80 1.98
CA GLU A 67 21.55 -2.37 1.03
C GLU A 67 21.34 -3.87 0.81
N GLU A 68 20.95 -4.62 1.83
CA GLU A 68 20.67 -6.06 1.71
C GLU A 68 19.47 -6.32 0.78
N ALA A 69 18.34 -5.69 1.06
CA ALA A 69 17.15 -5.81 0.22
C ALA A 69 17.33 -5.14 -1.15
N ALA A 70 18.08 -4.03 -1.22
CA ALA A 70 18.37 -3.32 -2.46
C ALA A 70 19.24 -4.14 -3.42
N ALA A 71 20.16 -4.97 -2.90
CA ALA A 71 20.93 -5.88 -3.74
C ALA A 71 20.03 -6.87 -4.49
N VAL A 72 19.00 -7.39 -3.82
CA VAL A 72 18.00 -8.26 -4.46
C VAL A 72 17.21 -7.52 -5.52
N VAL A 73 16.79 -6.28 -5.25
CA VAL A 73 16.08 -5.43 -6.22
C VAL A 73 16.95 -5.17 -7.45
N ARG A 74 18.24 -4.79 -7.28
CA ARG A 74 19.18 -4.60 -8.40
C ARG A 74 19.32 -5.86 -9.23
N LYS A 75 19.46 -7.03 -8.60
CA LYS A 75 19.52 -8.33 -9.29
C LYS A 75 18.28 -8.60 -10.13
N ILE A 76 17.08 -8.31 -9.61
CA ILE A 76 15.83 -8.44 -10.35
C ILE A 76 15.85 -7.57 -11.63
N PHE A 77 16.25 -6.29 -11.48
CA PHE A 77 16.34 -5.37 -12.61
C PHE A 77 17.40 -5.81 -13.63
N GLU A 78 18.56 -6.26 -13.21
CA GLU A 78 19.62 -6.79 -14.09
C GLU A 78 19.16 -8.01 -14.88
N MET A 79 18.50 -8.98 -14.22
CA MET A 79 17.97 -10.16 -14.88
C MET A 79 16.89 -9.79 -15.90
N ALA A 80 16.02 -8.83 -15.58
CA ALA A 80 14.99 -8.35 -16.49
C ALA A 80 15.61 -7.60 -17.68
N ALA A 81 16.61 -6.77 -17.48
CA ALA A 81 17.34 -6.06 -18.53
C ALA A 81 18.07 -7.04 -19.46
N ASN A 82 18.56 -8.18 -18.93
CA ASN A 82 19.16 -9.25 -19.71
C ASN A 82 18.12 -10.17 -20.41
N GLY A 83 16.83 -9.79 -20.42
CA GLY A 83 15.77 -10.52 -21.12
C GLY A 83 15.25 -11.76 -20.42
N SER A 84 15.53 -11.94 -19.11
CA SER A 84 14.95 -13.06 -18.36
C SER A 84 13.46 -12.87 -18.15
N SER A 85 12.67 -13.92 -18.31
CA SER A 85 11.24 -13.88 -18.02
C SER A 85 10.97 -13.75 -16.52
N MET A 86 9.82 -13.17 -16.16
CA MET A 86 9.41 -13.02 -14.74
C MET A 86 9.39 -14.36 -14.00
N ALA A 87 9.00 -15.44 -14.69
CA ALA A 87 8.98 -16.79 -14.11
C ALA A 87 10.40 -17.28 -13.81
N LYS A 88 11.36 -17.05 -14.73
CA LYS A 88 12.76 -17.42 -14.54
C LYS A 88 13.41 -16.63 -13.41
N ILE A 89 13.12 -15.33 -13.31
CA ILE A 89 13.61 -14.49 -12.20
C ILE A 89 13.08 -15.03 -10.86
N ALA A 90 11.76 -15.28 -10.76
CA ALA A 90 11.14 -15.82 -9.55
C ALA A 90 11.73 -17.19 -9.17
N GLN A 91 11.95 -18.07 -10.13
CA GLN A 91 12.56 -19.38 -9.91
C GLN A 91 14.00 -19.24 -9.38
N THR A 92 14.82 -18.41 -10.03
CA THR A 92 16.22 -18.19 -9.59
C THR A 92 16.30 -17.70 -8.16
N LEU A 93 15.47 -16.70 -7.77
CA LEU A 93 15.44 -16.17 -6.42
C LEU A 93 14.98 -17.21 -5.39
N SER A 94 14.05 -18.08 -5.78
CA SER A 94 13.57 -19.18 -4.94
C SER A 94 14.64 -20.26 -4.74
N ASP A 95 15.35 -20.64 -5.82
CA ASP A 95 16.42 -21.64 -5.79
C ASP A 95 17.61 -21.17 -4.94
N GLU A 96 17.92 -19.88 -4.98
CA GLU A 96 18.94 -19.24 -4.16
C GLU A 96 18.49 -19.02 -2.71
N LYS A 97 17.26 -19.40 -2.35
CA LYS A 97 16.67 -19.21 -1.01
C LYS A 97 16.74 -17.77 -0.53
N ILE A 98 16.44 -16.82 -1.40
CA ILE A 98 16.32 -15.43 -1.05
C ILE A 98 14.90 -15.21 -0.47
N LEU A 99 14.83 -14.54 0.69
CA LEU A 99 13.55 -14.25 1.35
C LEU A 99 12.66 -13.37 0.46
N ILE A 100 11.39 -13.73 0.38
CA ILE A 100 10.38 -12.85 -0.23
C ILE A 100 10.23 -11.56 0.59
N PRO A 101 9.78 -10.44 0.00
CA PRO A 101 9.67 -9.16 0.70
C PRO A 101 8.92 -9.21 2.02
N SER A 102 7.81 -9.95 2.10
CA SER A 102 7.02 -10.09 3.32
C SER A 102 7.77 -10.81 4.43
N ALA A 103 8.49 -11.90 4.09
CA ALA A 103 9.29 -12.66 5.05
C ALA A 103 10.51 -11.87 5.53
N TYR A 104 11.13 -11.12 4.62
CA TYR A 104 12.23 -10.22 4.95
C TYR A 104 11.80 -9.11 5.93
N GLU A 105 10.66 -8.45 5.65
CA GLU A 105 10.11 -7.42 6.52
C GLU A 105 9.70 -7.97 7.90
N GLU A 106 9.13 -9.17 7.96
CA GLU A 106 8.80 -9.84 9.23
C GLU A 106 10.02 -10.11 10.06
N GLN A 107 11.10 -10.65 9.47
CA GLN A 107 12.36 -10.92 10.15
C GLN A 107 13.01 -9.65 10.70
N HIS A 108 12.78 -8.50 10.05
CA HIS A 108 13.26 -7.18 10.47
C HIS A 108 12.28 -6.41 11.38
N GLY A 109 11.28 -7.09 11.96
CA GLY A 109 10.40 -6.56 13.00
C GLY A 109 9.25 -5.67 12.49
N SER A 110 8.90 -5.76 11.21
CA SER A 110 7.74 -5.04 10.66
C SER A 110 6.43 -5.64 11.20
N LYS A 111 5.71 -4.89 12.04
CA LYS A 111 4.38 -5.30 12.53
C LYS A 111 3.36 -5.51 11.41
N ALA A 112 3.50 -4.78 10.30
CA ALA A 112 2.61 -4.91 9.14
C ALA A 112 2.85 -6.23 8.39
N ALA A 113 4.08 -6.73 8.37
CA ALA A 113 4.43 -8.00 7.73
C ALA A 113 3.90 -9.22 8.50
N GLN A 114 3.77 -9.12 9.82
CA GLN A 114 3.22 -10.20 10.66
C GLN A 114 1.76 -10.55 10.33
N CYS A 115 1.05 -9.68 9.60
CA CYS A 115 -0.31 -9.94 9.12
C CYS A 115 -0.34 -10.72 7.80
N HIS A 116 0.79 -10.95 7.14
CA HIS A 116 0.87 -11.69 5.89
C HIS A 116 1.16 -13.16 6.15
N SER A 117 0.21 -14.01 5.77
CA SER A 117 0.42 -15.46 5.76
C SER A 117 1.08 -15.86 4.44
N TYR A 118 2.25 -16.48 4.52
CA TYR A 118 2.91 -17.14 3.39
C TYR A 118 3.25 -18.58 3.78
N HIS A 119 3.13 -19.49 2.84
CA HIS A 119 3.39 -20.91 3.09
C HIS A 119 4.88 -21.23 3.07
N ASP A 120 5.64 -20.52 2.23
CA ASP A 120 7.09 -20.70 2.06
C ASP A 120 7.76 -19.32 1.95
N PRO A 121 8.69 -18.96 2.85
CA PRO A 121 9.35 -17.66 2.87
C PRO A 121 10.30 -17.41 1.68
N TYR A 122 10.63 -18.45 0.92
CA TYR A 122 11.55 -18.38 -0.23
C TYR A 122 10.81 -18.48 -1.57
N ARG A 123 9.50 -18.70 -1.56
CA ARG A 123 8.73 -18.89 -2.79
C ARG A 123 8.36 -17.56 -3.42
N TRP A 124 9.20 -17.10 -4.33
CA TRP A 124 8.90 -15.93 -5.15
C TRP A 124 7.82 -16.26 -6.19
N ASN A 125 6.97 -15.27 -6.49
CA ASN A 125 5.99 -15.39 -7.55
C ASN A 125 6.18 -14.28 -8.60
N THR A 126 5.66 -14.52 -9.81
CA THR A 126 5.75 -13.59 -10.92
C THR A 126 5.08 -12.25 -10.64
N THR A 127 4.00 -12.25 -9.86
CA THR A 127 3.27 -11.03 -9.48
C THR A 127 4.16 -10.10 -8.64
N THR A 128 4.91 -10.66 -7.68
CA THR A 128 5.85 -9.86 -6.86
C THR A 128 6.95 -9.24 -7.72
N ILE A 129 7.51 -10.02 -8.68
CA ILE A 129 8.52 -9.50 -9.62
C ILE A 129 7.95 -8.37 -10.46
N THR A 130 6.76 -8.56 -11.05
CA THR A 130 6.08 -7.53 -11.84
C THR A 130 5.85 -6.27 -11.00
N TYR A 131 5.37 -6.39 -9.76
CA TYR A 131 5.17 -5.23 -8.88
C TYR A 131 6.45 -4.50 -8.54
N ILE A 132 7.60 -5.20 -8.43
CA ILE A 132 8.88 -4.55 -8.21
C ILE A 132 9.30 -3.79 -9.47
N LEU A 133 9.23 -4.39 -10.64
CA LEU A 133 9.66 -3.78 -11.90
C LEU A 133 8.78 -2.60 -12.33
N ASP A 134 7.49 -2.62 -12.03
CA ASP A 134 6.53 -1.55 -12.38
C ASP A 134 6.60 -0.34 -11.44
N ARG A 135 7.36 -0.42 -10.34
CA ARG A 135 7.40 0.66 -9.36
C ARG A 135 8.27 1.83 -9.80
N GLN A 136 7.63 2.95 -10.07
CA GLN A 136 8.30 4.22 -10.40
C GLN A 136 9.10 4.80 -9.23
N GLU A 137 8.85 4.35 -8.01
CA GLU A 137 9.60 4.75 -6.82
C GLU A 137 11.09 4.39 -6.91
N TYR A 138 11.47 3.34 -7.68
CA TYR A 138 12.88 2.99 -7.94
C TYR A 138 13.59 3.96 -8.89
N LEU A 139 12.85 4.81 -9.61
CA LEU A 139 13.37 5.90 -10.40
C LEU A 139 13.53 7.22 -9.59
N GLY A 140 13.29 7.16 -8.28
CA GLY A 140 13.33 8.34 -7.40
C GLY A 140 12.02 9.12 -7.34
N HIS A 141 10.95 8.66 -7.98
CA HIS A 141 9.67 9.35 -7.96
C HIS A 141 8.85 9.05 -6.70
N THR A 142 8.23 10.06 -6.12
CA THR A 142 7.18 9.87 -5.14
C THR A 142 5.84 9.79 -5.86
N VAL A 143 5.30 8.58 -6.03
CA VAL A 143 4.03 8.40 -6.74
C VAL A 143 2.87 8.65 -5.80
N LEU A 144 2.11 9.69 -6.10
CA LEU A 144 0.94 10.12 -5.34
C LEU A 144 -0.33 9.81 -6.15
N ARG A 145 -1.44 9.64 -5.45
CA ARG A 145 -2.77 9.57 -6.05
C ARG A 145 -2.96 8.53 -7.17
N LYS A 146 -2.42 7.33 -6.99
CA LYS A 146 -2.54 6.22 -7.97
C LYS A 146 -4.01 5.84 -8.28
N SER A 147 -4.93 6.07 -7.36
CA SER A 147 -6.34 5.74 -7.54
C SER A 147 -7.27 6.73 -6.85
N ILE A 148 -8.42 6.95 -7.46
CA ILE A 148 -9.47 7.85 -6.97
C ILE A 148 -10.73 7.06 -6.67
N ARG A 149 -11.37 7.42 -5.55
CA ARG A 149 -12.73 7.01 -5.23
C ARG A 149 -13.62 8.25 -5.35
N GLU A 150 -14.53 8.27 -6.32
CA GLU A 150 -15.38 9.42 -6.61
C GLU A 150 -16.36 9.75 -5.48
N ASN A 151 -16.93 8.71 -4.87
CA ASN A 151 -17.90 8.88 -3.79
C ASN A 151 -17.55 7.93 -2.63
N PHE A 152 -17.78 8.36 -1.38
CA PHE A 152 -17.56 7.54 -0.18
C PHE A 152 -18.48 6.30 -0.13
N LYS A 153 -19.65 6.35 -0.79
CA LYS A 153 -20.57 5.21 -0.92
C LYS A 153 -20.13 4.18 -1.97
N LEU A 154 -19.34 4.58 -2.96
CA LEU A 154 -18.90 3.68 -4.02
C LEU A 154 -17.68 2.88 -3.56
N LYS A 155 -17.77 1.55 -3.62
CA LYS A 155 -16.63 0.67 -3.34
C LYS A 155 -15.59 0.66 -4.46
N LYS A 156 -16.00 0.98 -5.70
CA LYS A 156 -15.11 0.98 -6.87
C LYS A 156 -14.11 2.15 -6.81
N ARG A 157 -12.87 1.85 -7.16
CA ARG A 157 -11.81 2.83 -7.40
C ARG A 157 -11.47 2.81 -8.88
N ARG A 158 -11.13 3.94 -9.45
CA ARG A 158 -10.52 4.03 -10.78
C ARG A 158 -9.09 4.52 -10.69
N ALA A 159 -8.28 4.23 -11.68
CA ALA A 159 -6.96 4.84 -11.79
C ALA A 159 -7.10 6.37 -11.93
N ALA A 160 -6.18 7.11 -11.36
CA ALA A 160 -6.08 8.55 -11.58
C ALA A 160 -5.56 8.80 -13.00
N THR A 161 -6.05 9.86 -13.64
CA THR A 161 -5.47 10.35 -14.89
C THR A 161 -4.24 11.24 -14.60
N PRO A 162 -3.32 11.42 -15.56
CA PRO A 162 -2.12 12.25 -15.34
C PRO A 162 -2.41 13.70 -14.95
N GLU A 163 -3.62 14.20 -15.24
CA GLU A 163 -4.06 15.57 -14.96
C GLU A 163 -4.67 15.73 -13.56
N GLU A 164 -4.99 14.66 -12.85
CA GLU A 164 -5.59 14.61 -11.53
C GLU A 164 -4.57 14.38 -10.41
#